data_5c9031e90c27b3b5726a8272db4454d2
#
_entry.id   5c9031e90c27b3b5726a8272db4454d2
#
_cell.length_a   1.000
_cell.length_b   1.000
_cell.length_c   1.000
_cell.angle_alpha   90.00
_cell.angle_beta   90.00
_cell.angle_gamma   90.00
#
_symmetry.space_group_name_H-M   'P 1'
#
loop_
_entity.id
_entity.type
_entity.pdbx_description
1 polymer ?
#
loop_
_entity_poly.entity_id
_entity_poly.type
_entity_poly.pdbx_seq_one_letter_code
_entity_poly.pdbx_strand_id
1 'polypeptide(L)'
;CQPEPFQPVHPGEARVYSCGPTVYNYPHIGNMRAYVFADILGRTLSHKGYKLTHVINITDVGHLTDDADAGEDKMEKMARAQSQSIWDIAAHYTQAYWADIQALNIRQPAKWSIATDYVPQMIEFAEKIAPKHCYELESGLYFDVSTVADYGRLARAVTDEGEGRIEAVEGKRNAADFAIWRKTPEGEKRQMEWDSPWGRGAPGWHLECSVMSGDLLGFPFDIHTGGIDHREIHHPNEIA
;
A
#
# COMPACT_ATOMS: atom_id res chain seq x y z
N CYS A 1 -4.27 -3.52 26.00
CA CYS A 1 -5.29 -4.22 25.20
C CYS A 1 -5.78 -5.42 26.00
N GLN A 2 -7.09 -5.62 26.12
CA GLN A 2 -7.64 -6.86 26.67
C GLN A 2 -7.83 -7.85 25.52
N PRO A 3 -7.58 -9.17 25.74
CA PRO A 3 -7.90 -10.19 24.75
C PRO A 3 -9.41 -10.22 24.48
N GLU A 4 -9.78 -10.26 23.21
CA GLU A 4 -11.17 -10.40 22.77
C GLU A 4 -11.29 -11.65 21.87
N PRO A 5 -12.43 -12.34 21.87
CA PRO A 5 -12.64 -13.45 20.93
C PRO A 5 -12.71 -12.92 19.50
N PHE A 6 -12.02 -13.62 18.59
CA PHE A 6 -12.11 -13.31 17.18
C PHE A 6 -13.52 -13.59 16.65
N GLN A 7 -14.15 -12.59 16.06
CA GLN A 7 -15.47 -12.67 15.44
C GLN A 7 -15.35 -12.32 13.95
N PRO A 8 -15.33 -13.32 13.07
CA PRO A 8 -15.22 -13.06 11.64
C PRO A 8 -16.48 -12.40 11.08
N VAL A 9 -16.30 -11.60 10.02
CA VAL A 9 -17.41 -10.96 9.29
C VAL A 9 -18.37 -12.01 8.72
N HIS A 10 -17.81 -13.12 8.22
CA HIS A 10 -18.59 -14.27 7.76
C HIS A 10 -18.30 -15.49 8.64
N PRO A 11 -19.32 -16.11 9.27
CA PRO A 11 -19.12 -17.26 10.14
C PRO A 11 -18.31 -18.37 9.48
N GLY A 12 -17.24 -18.83 10.16
CA GLY A 12 -16.38 -19.90 9.70
C GLY A 12 -15.34 -19.50 8.65
N GLU A 13 -15.31 -18.26 8.18
CA GLU A 13 -14.32 -17.75 7.24
C GLU A 13 -13.38 -16.75 7.90
N ALA A 14 -12.18 -16.61 7.39
CA ALA A 14 -11.24 -15.55 7.76
C ALA A 14 -10.62 -14.98 6.49
N ARG A 15 -10.88 -13.70 6.23
CA ARG A 15 -10.37 -12.95 5.07
C ARG A 15 -9.27 -12.03 5.54
N VAL A 16 -8.07 -12.25 5.03
CA VAL A 16 -6.85 -11.56 5.46
C VAL A 16 -6.19 -10.89 4.26
N TYR A 17 -5.86 -9.62 4.41
CA TYR A 17 -5.01 -8.90 3.48
C TYR A 17 -3.70 -8.54 4.18
N SER A 18 -2.57 -8.81 3.54
CA SER A 18 -1.25 -8.48 4.06
C SER A 18 -0.49 -7.60 3.07
N CYS A 19 0.08 -6.49 3.56
CA CYS A 19 1.01 -5.71 2.76
C CYS A 19 2.23 -6.55 2.44
N GLY A 20 2.51 -6.69 1.15
CA GLY A 20 3.66 -7.38 0.61
C GLY A 20 4.85 -6.44 0.32
N PRO A 21 5.84 -6.89 -0.44
CA PRO A 21 7.04 -6.11 -0.72
C PRO A 21 6.81 -5.03 -1.78
N THR A 22 7.60 -3.95 -1.68
CA THR A 22 7.91 -3.10 -2.82
C THR A 22 9.14 -3.69 -3.53
N VAL A 23 8.98 -4.05 -4.79
CA VAL A 23 9.94 -4.90 -5.52
C VAL A 23 11.01 -4.09 -6.26
N TYR A 24 11.74 -3.23 -5.56
CA TYR A 24 12.86 -2.47 -6.08
C TYR A 24 14.22 -2.97 -5.58
N ASN A 25 14.24 -3.84 -4.56
CA ASN A 25 15.45 -4.40 -3.97
C ASN A 25 15.12 -5.71 -3.24
N TYR A 26 16.16 -6.46 -2.86
CA TYR A 26 16.00 -7.66 -2.04
C TYR A 26 15.42 -7.31 -0.66
N PRO A 27 14.41 -8.07 -0.18
CA PRO A 27 13.92 -7.90 1.17
C PRO A 27 15.00 -8.34 2.17
N HIS A 28 15.14 -7.58 3.25
CA HIS A 28 16.01 -7.95 4.35
C HIS A 28 15.25 -8.71 5.44
N ILE A 29 15.97 -9.23 6.45
CA ILE A 29 15.40 -10.04 7.54
C ILE A 29 14.26 -9.33 8.30
N GLY A 30 14.30 -8.00 8.41
CA GLY A 30 13.24 -7.20 9.03
C GLY A 30 11.93 -7.26 8.25
N ASN A 31 12.00 -7.22 6.92
CA ASN A 31 10.83 -7.38 6.06
C ASN A 31 10.29 -8.82 6.16
N MET A 32 11.18 -9.82 6.11
CA MET A 32 10.79 -11.23 6.19
C MET A 32 10.08 -11.57 7.49
N ARG A 33 10.42 -10.89 8.59
CA ARG A 33 9.71 -11.06 9.87
C ARG A 33 8.21 -10.76 9.77
N ALA A 34 7.82 -9.73 9.02
CA ALA A 34 6.40 -9.39 8.82
C ALA A 34 5.68 -10.49 8.02
N TYR A 35 6.33 -11.05 7.01
CA TYR A 35 5.73 -12.13 6.19
C TYR A 35 5.64 -13.45 6.95
N VAL A 36 6.64 -13.79 7.76
CA VAL A 36 6.57 -14.95 8.68
C VAL A 36 5.43 -14.76 9.69
N PHE A 37 5.27 -13.56 10.24
CA PHE A 37 4.15 -13.25 11.14
C PHE A 37 2.79 -13.47 10.46
N ALA A 38 2.61 -12.96 9.24
CA ALA A 38 1.37 -13.12 8.48
C ALA A 38 1.08 -14.61 8.16
N ASP A 39 2.11 -15.39 7.84
CA ASP A 39 1.98 -16.84 7.62
C ASP A 39 1.57 -17.60 8.89
N ILE A 40 2.21 -17.29 10.03
CA ILE A 40 1.86 -17.89 11.32
C ILE A 40 0.40 -17.56 11.69
N LEU A 41 -0.01 -16.32 11.50
CA LEU A 41 -1.40 -15.92 11.71
C LEU A 41 -2.35 -16.73 10.82
N GLY A 42 -2.07 -16.82 9.53
CA GLY A 42 -2.90 -17.60 8.61
C GLY A 42 -2.96 -19.09 8.95
N ARG A 43 -1.82 -19.69 9.34
CA ARG A 43 -1.78 -21.10 9.83
C ARG A 43 -2.60 -21.27 11.09
N THR A 44 -2.53 -20.31 12.01
CA THR A 44 -3.30 -20.34 13.26
C THR A 44 -4.81 -20.30 12.99
N LEU A 45 -5.25 -19.41 12.11
CA LEU A 45 -6.65 -19.33 11.71
C LEU A 45 -7.14 -20.64 11.04
N SER A 46 -6.34 -21.19 10.14
CA SER A 46 -6.65 -22.50 9.51
C SER A 46 -6.71 -23.63 10.55
N HIS A 47 -5.77 -23.67 11.51
CA HIS A 47 -5.74 -24.65 12.58
C HIS A 47 -6.97 -24.55 13.51
N LYS A 48 -7.49 -23.34 13.70
CA LYS A 48 -8.73 -23.08 14.44
C LYS A 48 -10.00 -23.43 13.68
N GLY A 49 -9.89 -23.90 12.44
CA GLY A 49 -11.00 -24.35 11.62
C GLY A 49 -11.62 -23.29 10.72
N TYR A 50 -11.05 -22.09 10.64
CA TYR A 50 -11.51 -21.07 9.71
C TYR A 50 -11.07 -21.38 8.27
N LYS A 51 -11.97 -21.21 7.32
CA LYS A 51 -11.62 -21.19 5.89
C LYS A 51 -10.89 -19.87 5.59
N LEU A 52 -9.58 -19.97 5.40
CA LEU A 52 -8.73 -18.82 5.17
C LEU A 52 -8.74 -18.39 3.70
N THR A 53 -8.99 -17.10 3.45
CA THR A 53 -8.67 -16.42 2.18
C THR A 53 -7.63 -15.36 2.48
N HIS A 54 -6.38 -15.61 2.10
CA HIS A 54 -5.26 -14.70 2.34
C HIS A 54 -4.80 -14.09 1.00
N VAL A 55 -4.77 -12.78 0.94
CA VAL A 55 -4.27 -11.99 -0.20
C VAL A 55 -3.02 -11.25 0.25
N ILE A 56 -2.00 -11.25 -0.58
CA ILE A 56 -0.76 -10.48 -0.38
C ILE A 56 -0.48 -9.69 -1.65
N ASN A 57 -0.17 -8.40 -1.53
CA ASN A 57 0.16 -7.59 -2.69
C ASN A 57 1.65 -7.63 -3.03
N ILE A 58 1.94 -7.24 -4.27
CA ILE A 58 3.25 -6.86 -4.77
C ILE A 58 3.13 -5.41 -5.22
N THR A 59 3.88 -4.52 -4.60
CA THR A 59 3.99 -3.12 -5.02
C THR A 59 5.11 -3.01 -6.04
N ASP A 60 4.73 -3.00 -7.31
CA ASP A 60 5.62 -2.90 -8.47
C ASP A 60 5.57 -1.53 -9.16
N VAL A 61 4.89 -0.56 -8.56
CA VAL A 61 4.75 0.81 -9.07
C VAL A 61 5.17 1.85 -8.04
N GLY A 62 5.80 2.89 -8.50
CA GLY A 62 5.97 4.23 -7.95
C GLY A 62 5.99 4.43 -6.43
N HIS A 63 6.83 3.71 -5.69
CA HIS A 63 7.02 4.02 -4.27
C HIS A 63 8.12 5.07 -4.08
N LEU A 64 7.77 6.24 -3.55
CA LEU A 64 8.72 7.31 -3.31
C LEU A 64 9.70 6.99 -2.17
N THR A 65 10.84 7.69 -2.16
CA THR A 65 11.87 7.54 -1.12
C THR A 65 11.41 8.10 0.23
N ASP A 66 10.44 9.00 0.20
CA ASP A 66 9.84 9.61 1.39
C ASP A 66 8.38 9.12 1.57
N ASP A 67 8.01 8.80 2.80
CA ASP A 67 6.67 8.35 3.18
C ASP A 67 5.61 9.48 3.08
N ALA A 68 6.05 10.72 2.86
CA ALA A 68 5.22 11.92 2.75
C ALA A 68 4.90 12.36 1.31
N ASP A 69 4.96 11.45 0.35
CA ASP A 69 4.72 11.72 -1.08
C ASP A 69 5.74 12.67 -1.75
N ALA A 70 6.90 12.88 -1.13
CA ALA A 70 8.03 13.62 -1.68
C ALA A 70 9.19 12.71 -2.04
N GLY A 71 10.14 13.24 -2.82
CA GLY A 71 11.35 12.51 -3.19
C GLY A 71 11.25 11.74 -4.50
N GLU A 72 12.33 11.02 -4.81
CA GLU A 72 12.48 10.27 -6.06
C GLU A 72 11.80 8.90 -5.98
N ASP A 73 11.19 8.46 -7.06
CA ASP A 73 10.63 7.12 -7.19
C ASP A 73 11.74 6.06 -7.06
N LYS A 74 11.59 5.15 -6.08
CA LYS A 74 12.56 4.08 -5.79
C LYS A 74 12.78 3.16 -6.99
N MET A 75 11.72 2.87 -7.74
CA MET A 75 11.79 2.00 -8.92
C MET A 75 12.55 2.69 -10.06
N GLU A 76 12.23 3.95 -10.35
CA GLU A 76 12.92 4.75 -11.37
C GLU A 76 14.40 4.96 -11.04
N LYS A 77 14.71 5.22 -9.77
CA LYS A 77 16.09 5.36 -9.29
C LYS A 77 16.90 4.09 -9.52
N MET A 78 16.32 2.93 -9.17
CA MET A 78 16.99 1.63 -9.35
C MET A 78 17.15 1.30 -10.84
N ALA A 79 16.14 1.57 -11.66
CA ALA A 79 16.18 1.38 -13.11
C ALA A 79 17.33 2.15 -13.76
N ARG A 80 17.50 3.43 -13.38
CA ARG A 80 18.64 4.24 -13.86
C ARG A 80 19.98 3.72 -13.38
N ALA A 81 20.08 3.35 -12.10
CA ALA A 81 21.33 2.84 -11.52
C ALA A 81 21.81 1.53 -12.16
N GLN A 82 20.86 0.66 -12.57
CA GLN A 82 21.15 -0.63 -13.18
C GLN A 82 21.11 -0.62 -14.72
N SER A 83 20.73 0.51 -15.34
CA SER A 83 20.51 0.63 -16.79
C SER A 83 19.51 -0.42 -17.32
N GLN A 84 18.48 -0.70 -16.56
CA GLN A 84 17.44 -1.68 -16.86
C GLN A 84 16.06 -1.00 -16.91
N SER A 85 15.07 -1.67 -17.51
CA SER A 85 13.70 -1.19 -17.44
C SER A 85 13.15 -1.41 -16.03
N ILE A 86 12.26 -0.50 -15.59
CA ILE A 86 11.58 -0.62 -14.30
C ILE A 86 10.76 -1.92 -14.20
N TRP A 87 10.21 -2.41 -15.32
CA TRP A 87 9.48 -3.66 -15.42
C TRP A 87 10.37 -4.88 -15.18
N ASP A 88 11.60 -4.88 -15.74
CA ASP A 88 12.57 -5.96 -15.53
C ASP A 88 13.04 -5.99 -14.07
N ILE A 89 13.21 -4.84 -13.45
CA ILE A 89 13.56 -4.71 -12.03
C ILE A 89 12.44 -5.29 -11.16
N ALA A 90 11.19 -4.87 -11.38
CA ALA A 90 10.03 -5.39 -10.67
C ALA A 90 9.92 -6.91 -10.80
N ALA A 91 10.07 -7.44 -12.02
CA ALA A 91 10.03 -8.87 -12.27
C ALA A 91 11.16 -9.62 -11.54
N HIS A 92 12.39 -9.11 -11.60
CA HIS A 92 13.55 -9.73 -10.95
C HIS A 92 13.36 -9.84 -9.43
N TYR A 93 13.03 -8.73 -8.77
CA TYR A 93 12.88 -8.73 -7.30
C TYR A 93 11.62 -9.43 -6.82
N THR A 94 10.56 -9.48 -7.62
CA THR A 94 9.39 -10.32 -7.34
C THR A 94 9.77 -11.80 -7.31
N GLN A 95 10.54 -12.29 -8.30
CA GLN A 95 10.99 -13.67 -8.33
C GLN A 95 11.95 -13.99 -7.16
N ALA A 96 12.84 -13.06 -6.83
CA ALA A 96 13.73 -13.21 -5.68
C ALA A 96 12.93 -13.30 -4.37
N TYR A 97 11.95 -12.43 -4.18
CA TYR A 97 11.06 -12.49 -3.02
C TYR A 97 10.30 -13.82 -2.92
N TRP A 98 9.74 -14.32 -4.02
CA TRP A 98 9.05 -15.62 -4.03
C TRP A 98 9.98 -16.79 -3.70
N ALA A 99 11.23 -16.75 -4.16
CA ALA A 99 12.23 -17.75 -3.78
C ALA A 99 12.53 -17.72 -2.27
N ASP A 100 12.68 -16.52 -1.70
CA ASP A 100 12.97 -16.34 -0.27
C ASP A 100 11.83 -16.83 0.62
N ILE A 101 10.58 -16.48 0.30
CA ILE A 101 9.42 -16.97 1.08
C ILE A 101 9.23 -18.47 0.97
N GLN A 102 9.56 -19.07 -0.18
CA GLN A 102 9.57 -20.51 -0.33
C GLN A 102 10.64 -21.17 0.55
N ALA A 103 11.85 -20.61 0.58
CA ALA A 103 12.94 -21.08 1.44
C ALA A 103 12.58 -20.99 2.93
N LEU A 104 11.80 -19.99 3.33
CA LEU A 104 11.28 -19.82 4.69
C LEU A 104 10.01 -20.67 4.99
N ASN A 105 9.58 -21.52 4.07
CA ASN A 105 8.35 -22.32 4.20
C ASN A 105 7.09 -21.48 4.46
N ILE A 106 7.05 -20.26 3.98
CA ILE A 106 5.86 -19.41 3.99
C ILE A 106 4.88 -19.93 2.95
N ARG A 107 3.62 -20.12 3.32
CA ARG A 107 2.58 -20.62 2.41
C ARG A 107 2.25 -19.58 1.34
N GLN A 108 1.97 -20.08 0.13
CA GLN A 108 1.43 -19.22 -0.91
C GLN A 108 0.06 -18.68 -0.48
N PRO A 109 -0.24 -17.40 -0.72
CA PRO A 109 -1.58 -16.86 -0.49
C PRO A 109 -2.57 -17.42 -1.50
N ALA A 110 -3.86 -17.20 -1.25
CA ALA A 110 -4.91 -17.52 -2.22
C ALA A 110 -4.73 -16.72 -3.51
N LYS A 111 -4.22 -15.48 -3.40
CA LYS A 111 -3.88 -14.63 -4.54
C LYS A 111 -2.74 -13.66 -4.20
N TRP A 112 -1.83 -13.47 -5.16
CA TRP A 112 -0.94 -12.33 -5.25
C TRP A 112 -1.66 -11.22 -6.01
N SER A 113 -1.79 -10.02 -5.43
CA SER A 113 -2.29 -8.84 -6.12
C SER A 113 -1.14 -7.93 -6.52
N ILE A 114 -0.92 -7.78 -7.81
CA ILE A 114 0.16 -6.96 -8.37
C ILE A 114 -0.41 -5.57 -8.65
N ALA A 115 0.19 -4.52 -8.08
CA ALA A 115 -0.39 -3.18 -8.07
C ALA A 115 -0.65 -2.64 -9.49
N THR A 116 0.26 -2.86 -10.44
CA THR A 116 0.08 -2.39 -11.83
C THR A 116 -1.12 -3.01 -12.54
N ASP A 117 -1.55 -4.20 -12.15
CA ASP A 117 -2.75 -4.87 -12.71
C ASP A 117 -4.05 -4.18 -12.28
N TYR A 118 -4.03 -3.36 -11.24
CA TYR A 118 -5.21 -2.72 -10.63
C TYR A 118 -5.30 -1.21 -10.88
N VAL A 119 -4.44 -0.64 -11.69
CA VAL A 119 -4.45 0.82 -11.95
C VAL A 119 -5.80 1.33 -12.48
N PRO A 120 -6.49 0.65 -13.42
CA PRO A 120 -7.83 1.08 -13.83
C PRO A 120 -8.83 1.12 -12.67
N GLN A 121 -8.82 0.12 -11.78
CA GLN A 121 -9.69 0.06 -10.62
C GLN A 121 -9.32 1.15 -9.58
N MET A 122 -8.03 1.48 -9.46
CA MET A 122 -7.57 2.58 -8.61
C MET A 122 -8.09 3.92 -9.11
N ILE A 123 -8.08 4.16 -10.42
CA ILE A 123 -8.64 5.37 -11.02
C ILE A 123 -10.14 5.45 -10.75
N GLU A 124 -10.89 4.37 -11.01
CA GLU A 124 -12.33 4.31 -10.76
C GLU A 124 -12.69 4.55 -9.29
N PHE A 125 -11.91 3.97 -8.37
CA PHE A 125 -12.10 4.18 -6.93
C PHE A 125 -11.82 5.64 -6.55
N ALA A 126 -10.73 6.21 -7.05
CA ALA A 126 -10.37 7.61 -6.82
C ALA A 126 -11.45 8.57 -7.34
N GLU A 127 -12.03 8.32 -8.52
CA GLU A 127 -13.15 9.10 -9.05
C GLU A 127 -14.36 9.12 -8.12
N LYS A 128 -14.64 8.01 -7.42
CA LYS A 128 -15.75 7.91 -6.48
C LYS A 128 -15.53 8.72 -5.20
N ILE A 129 -14.31 8.76 -4.68
CA ILE A 129 -14.01 9.45 -3.43
C ILE A 129 -13.62 10.93 -3.64
N ALA A 130 -13.09 11.27 -4.81
CA ALA A 130 -12.54 12.60 -5.09
C ALA A 130 -13.52 13.75 -4.82
N PRO A 131 -14.80 13.70 -5.25
CA PRO A 131 -15.71 14.83 -5.08
C PRO A 131 -15.97 15.22 -3.63
N LYS A 132 -15.81 14.29 -2.71
CA LYS A 132 -16.11 14.48 -1.28
C LYS A 132 -14.86 14.66 -0.42
N HIS A 133 -13.78 13.98 -0.79
CA HIS A 133 -12.64 13.82 0.09
C HIS A 133 -11.31 14.35 -0.47
N CYS A 134 -11.27 14.76 -1.74
CA CYS A 134 -10.01 15.14 -2.37
C CYS A 134 -10.02 16.57 -2.91
N TYR A 135 -8.82 17.06 -3.18
CA TYR A 135 -8.56 18.31 -3.90
C TYR A 135 -7.36 18.15 -4.82
N GLU A 136 -7.30 18.98 -5.85
CA GLU A 136 -6.21 18.95 -6.83
C GLU A 136 -5.14 19.98 -6.49
N LEU A 137 -3.88 19.59 -6.68
CA LEU A 137 -2.71 20.44 -6.75
C LEU A 137 -2.05 20.26 -8.12
N GLU A 138 -1.06 21.09 -8.44
CA GLU A 138 -0.27 20.93 -9.65
C GLU A 138 0.39 19.54 -9.73
N SER A 139 0.80 18.98 -8.58
CA SER A 139 1.44 17.67 -8.43
C SER A 139 0.48 16.47 -8.46
N GLY A 140 -0.84 16.69 -8.46
CA GLY A 140 -1.83 15.60 -8.54
C GLY A 140 -3.07 15.75 -7.69
N LEU A 141 -3.72 14.64 -7.37
CA LEU A 141 -4.92 14.56 -6.53
C LEU A 141 -4.54 14.15 -5.11
N TYR A 142 -5.01 14.90 -4.11
CA TYR A 142 -4.69 14.69 -2.70
C TYR A 142 -5.95 14.45 -1.88
N PHE A 143 -5.87 13.52 -0.94
CA PHE A 143 -6.90 13.27 0.05
C PHE A 143 -6.80 14.28 1.19
N ASP A 144 -7.91 14.92 1.52
CA ASP A 144 -8.07 15.85 2.64
C ASP A 144 -8.47 15.07 3.89
N VAL A 145 -7.51 14.82 4.79
CA VAL A 145 -7.74 14.04 6.01
C VAL A 145 -8.74 14.70 6.97
N SER A 146 -8.96 16.02 6.86
CA SER A 146 -9.95 16.73 7.67
C SER A 146 -11.38 16.35 7.36
N THR A 147 -11.62 15.69 6.23
CA THR A 147 -12.94 15.18 5.84
C THR A 147 -13.34 13.90 6.57
N VAL A 148 -12.41 13.30 7.35
CA VAL A 148 -12.63 12.07 8.14
C VAL A 148 -12.46 12.39 9.62
N ALA A 149 -13.55 12.34 10.38
CA ALA A 149 -13.61 12.83 11.75
C ALA A 149 -12.69 12.09 12.74
N ASP A 150 -12.40 10.82 12.51
CA ASP A 150 -11.57 9.96 13.36
C ASP A 150 -10.26 9.53 12.68
N TYR A 151 -9.77 10.35 11.72
CA TYR A 151 -8.50 10.11 11.07
C TYR A 151 -7.38 9.92 12.09
N GLY A 152 -6.49 8.97 11.83
CA GLY A 152 -5.35 8.67 12.70
C GLY A 152 -5.69 7.86 13.95
N ARG A 153 -6.92 7.36 14.12
CA ARG A 153 -7.33 6.57 15.31
C ARG A 153 -6.45 5.34 15.59
N LEU A 154 -5.78 4.80 14.57
CA LEU A 154 -4.87 3.68 14.70
C LEU A 154 -3.45 4.12 15.09
N ALA A 155 -3.04 5.31 14.66
CA ALA A 155 -1.75 5.88 14.99
C ALA A 155 -1.69 6.24 16.48
N ARG A 156 -0.62 5.84 17.17
CA ARG A 156 -0.43 6.18 18.60
C ARG A 156 0.20 7.54 18.80
N ALA A 157 0.87 8.05 17.79
CA ALA A 157 1.52 9.33 17.77
C ALA A 157 0.58 10.42 17.23
N VAL A 158 -0.45 10.78 18.02
CA VAL A 158 -0.99 12.13 17.96
C VAL A 158 -0.06 12.97 18.83
N THR A 159 1.15 13.18 18.43
CA THR A 159 2.08 14.05 19.15
C THR A 159 2.79 14.93 18.15
N ASP A 160 2.94 16.18 18.56
CA ASP A 160 3.62 17.29 17.89
C ASP A 160 5.08 17.02 17.46
N GLU A 161 5.56 15.80 17.62
CA GLU A 161 6.93 15.36 17.28
C GLU A 161 7.03 14.65 15.92
N GLY A 162 5.95 14.54 15.16
CA GLY A 162 5.93 13.99 13.80
C GLY A 162 6.54 14.89 12.71
N GLU A 163 7.03 16.07 13.08
CA GLU A 163 7.58 17.06 12.14
C GLU A 163 8.88 16.64 11.42
N GLY A 164 9.50 15.53 11.78
CA GLY A 164 10.82 15.17 11.25
C GLY A 164 10.85 14.35 9.96
N ARG A 165 9.70 13.93 9.38
CA ARG A 165 9.64 13.08 8.19
C ARG A 165 8.75 13.58 7.07
N ILE A 166 8.15 14.75 7.20
CA ILE A 166 7.21 15.28 6.21
C ILE A 166 7.89 16.42 5.48
N GLU A 167 8.49 16.15 4.33
CA GLU A 167 8.77 17.21 3.36
C GLU A 167 7.42 17.76 2.87
N ALA A 168 7.22 19.05 3.11
CA ALA A 168 5.97 19.72 2.77
C ALA A 168 5.85 19.80 1.24
N VAL A 169 4.96 19.04 0.65
CA VAL A 169 4.49 19.32 -0.72
C VAL A 169 3.76 20.66 -0.66
N GLU A 170 4.22 21.61 -1.47
CA GLU A 170 3.66 22.95 -1.52
C GLU A 170 2.18 22.91 -1.89
N GLY A 171 1.34 23.60 -1.10
CA GLY A 171 -0.10 23.66 -1.33
C GLY A 171 -0.95 22.64 -0.59
N LYS A 172 -0.38 21.69 0.15
CA LYS A 172 -1.18 20.80 1.02
C LYS A 172 -1.95 21.61 2.05
N ARG A 173 -3.23 21.23 2.29
CA ARG A 173 -4.09 21.87 3.31
C ARG A 173 -3.70 21.45 4.71
N ASN A 174 -3.37 20.16 4.89
CA ASN A 174 -2.87 19.59 6.14
C ASN A 174 -1.59 18.81 5.86
N ALA A 175 -0.67 18.79 6.79
CA ALA A 175 0.58 18.04 6.65
C ALA A 175 0.34 16.54 6.42
N ALA A 176 -0.73 15.99 7.02
CA ALA A 176 -1.10 14.58 6.90
C ALA A 176 -1.86 14.22 5.61
N ASP A 177 -2.25 15.21 4.78
CA ASP A 177 -2.88 14.91 3.49
C ASP A 177 -1.93 14.11 2.61
N PHE A 178 -2.48 13.18 1.84
CA PHE A 178 -1.67 12.23 1.07
C PHE A 178 -2.13 12.13 -0.38
N ALA A 179 -1.19 11.78 -1.26
CA ALA A 179 -1.48 11.65 -2.68
C ALA A 179 -2.34 10.41 -2.96
N ILE A 180 -3.43 10.62 -3.69
CA ILE A 180 -4.25 9.58 -4.34
C ILE A 180 -3.74 9.31 -5.74
N TRP A 181 -3.36 10.37 -6.46
CA TRP A 181 -2.76 10.30 -7.79
C TRP A 181 -1.62 11.29 -7.88
N ARG A 182 -0.46 10.84 -8.33
CA ARG A 182 0.72 11.67 -8.54
C ARG A 182 0.92 11.94 -10.01
N LYS A 183 0.76 13.19 -10.40
CA LYS A 183 0.94 13.63 -11.76
C LYS A 183 2.42 13.65 -12.15
N THR A 184 2.74 13.18 -13.34
CA THR A 184 4.08 13.35 -13.90
C THR A 184 4.30 14.83 -14.22
N PRO A 185 5.39 15.47 -13.75
CA PRO A 185 5.68 16.86 -14.03
C PRO A 185 5.75 17.13 -15.55
N GLU A 186 5.39 18.35 -15.94
CA GLU A 186 5.43 18.74 -17.34
C GLU A 186 6.87 18.70 -17.88
N GLY A 187 7.04 18.06 -19.03
CA GLY A 187 8.36 17.85 -19.64
C GLY A 187 9.11 16.62 -19.15
N GLU A 188 8.63 15.95 -18.09
CA GLU A 188 9.16 14.68 -17.65
C GLU A 188 8.42 13.49 -18.27
N LYS A 189 9.09 12.34 -18.26
CA LYS A 189 8.51 11.06 -18.68
C LYS A 189 8.95 9.97 -17.72
N ARG A 190 7.98 9.26 -17.17
CA ARG A 190 8.23 8.09 -16.32
C ARG A 190 8.02 6.82 -17.13
N GLN A 191 8.67 5.73 -16.75
CA GLN A 191 8.45 4.42 -17.40
C GLN A 191 7.09 3.83 -17.01
N MET A 192 6.63 4.07 -15.77
CA MET A 192 5.31 3.66 -15.29
C MET A 192 4.44 4.90 -15.08
N GLU A 193 3.61 5.20 -16.04
CA GLU A 193 2.64 6.28 -15.98
C GLU A 193 1.39 5.92 -16.80
N TRP A 194 0.24 6.35 -16.33
CA TRP A 194 -1.07 6.09 -16.94
C TRP A 194 -1.85 7.38 -17.10
N ASP A 195 -2.73 7.41 -18.08
CA ASP A 195 -3.68 8.51 -18.23
C ASP A 195 -4.76 8.42 -17.15
N SER A 196 -5.13 9.57 -16.58
CA SER A 196 -6.19 9.70 -15.59
C SER A 196 -6.94 11.02 -15.74
N PRO A 197 -8.10 11.20 -15.10
CA PRO A 197 -8.81 12.50 -15.06
C PRO A 197 -7.95 13.65 -14.50
N TRP A 198 -6.97 13.34 -13.67
CA TRP A 198 -6.06 14.31 -13.02
C TRP A 198 -4.75 14.51 -13.77
N GLY A 199 -4.66 13.96 -14.96
CA GLY A 199 -3.47 14.01 -15.80
C GLY A 199 -2.67 12.71 -15.76
N ARG A 200 -1.65 12.64 -16.63
CA ARG A 200 -0.77 11.48 -16.72
C ARG A 200 0.11 11.36 -15.49
N GLY A 201 0.21 10.15 -14.92
CA GLY A 201 0.91 9.90 -13.68
C GLY A 201 0.77 8.49 -13.16
N ALA A 202 0.87 8.33 -11.85
CA ALA A 202 0.79 7.06 -11.16
C ALA A 202 -0.06 7.14 -9.89
N PRO A 203 -0.65 6.02 -9.41
CA PRO A 203 -1.39 5.99 -8.15
C PRO A 203 -0.50 6.32 -6.96
N GLY A 204 -1.10 6.88 -5.91
CA GLY A 204 -0.47 7.02 -4.61
C GLY A 204 -0.40 5.68 -3.88
N TRP A 205 0.61 5.49 -3.07
CA TRP A 205 0.91 4.23 -2.38
C TRP A 205 -0.25 3.67 -1.53
N HIS A 206 -1.03 4.55 -0.89
CA HIS A 206 -2.10 4.11 0.03
C HIS A 206 -3.33 3.60 -0.72
N LEU A 207 -3.61 4.14 -1.89
CA LEU A 207 -4.74 3.76 -2.72
C LEU A 207 -4.65 2.30 -3.20
N GLU A 208 -3.44 1.81 -3.45
CA GLU A 208 -3.19 0.47 -3.98
C GLU A 208 -3.81 -0.61 -3.08
N CYS A 209 -3.44 -0.62 -1.81
CA CYS A 209 -3.91 -1.62 -0.86
C CYS A 209 -5.42 -1.51 -0.58
N SER A 210 -5.97 -0.29 -0.49
CA SER A 210 -7.40 -0.07 -0.33
C SER A 210 -8.20 -0.68 -1.48
N VAL A 211 -7.76 -0.44 -2.72
CA VAL A 211 -8.46 -0.94 -3.91
C VAL A 211 -8.30 -2.45 -4.06
N MET A 212 -7.08 -2.97 -3.95
CA MET A 212 -6.83 -4.41 -4.11
C MET A 212 -7.50 -5.24 -3.02
N SER A 213 -7.49 -4.78 -1.77
CA SER A 213 -8.17 -5.48 -0.67
C SER A 213 -9.68 -5.48 -0.85
N GLY A 214 -10.26 -4.34 -1.22
CA GLY A 214 -11.69 -4.20 -1.45
C GLY A 214 -12.19 -5.03 -2.63
N ASP A 215 -11.46 -5.03 -3.74
CA ASP A 215 -11.82 -5.81 -4.94
C ASP A 215 -11.77 -7.33 -4.69
N LEU A 216 -10.76 -7.79 -3.95
CA LEU A 216 -10.50 -9.21 -3.76
C LEU A 216 -11.20 -9.82 -2.54
N LEU A 217 -11.41 -9.06 -1.48
CA LEU A 217 -11.98 -9.54 -0.23
C LEU A 217 -13.36 -8.93 0.07
N GLY A 218 -13.69 -7.81 -0.56
CA GLY A 218 -14.87 -7.01 -0.20
C GLY A 218 -14.69 -6.26 1.13
N PHE A 219 -15.54 -5.26 1.37
CA PHE A 219 -15.58 -4.53 2.63
C PHE A 219 -16.86 -4.84 3.42
N PRO A 220 -16.75 -4.99 4.74
CA PRO A 220 -15.54 -5.14 5.52
C PRO A 220 -14.91 -6.52 5.35
N PHE A 221 -13.58 -6.64 5.58
CA PHE A 221 -12.90 -7.91 5.73
C PHE A 221 -12.28 -8.03 7.14
N ASP A 222 -11.73 -9.21 7.50
CA ASP A 222 -11.49 -9.52 8.91
C ASP A 222 -10.18 -8.95 9.46
N ILE A 223 -9.08 -9.11 8.72
CA ILE A 223 -7.74 -8.79 9.22
C ILE A 223 -6.90 -8.14 8.13
N HIS A 224 -6.27 -7.02 8.48
CA HIS A 224 -5.25 -6.37 7.68
C HIS A 224 -3.91 -6.38 8.43
N THR A 225 -2.83 -6.82 7.79
CA THR A 225 -1.49 -6.87 8.40
C THR A 225 -0.45 -6.15 7.56
N GLY A 226 0.55 -5.59 8.24
CA GLY A 226 1.70 -4.94 7.63
C GLY A 226 2.87 -4.89 8.59
N GLY A 227 3.96 -4.27 8.17
CA GLY A 227 5.09 -3.94 9.04
C GLY A 227 4.72 -2.87 10.06
N ILE A 228 5.55 -2.69 11.08
CA ILE A 228 5.30 -1.68 12.13
C ILE A 228 5.22 -0.26 11.56
N ASP A 229 5.95 0.00 10.48
CA ASP A 229 5.99 1.31 9.82
C ASP A 229 4.65 1.68 9.17
N HIS A 230 3.82 0.68 8.83
CA HIS A 230 2.49 0.91 8.24
C HIS A 230 1.48 1.46 9.24
N ARG A 231 1.68 1.21 10.54
CA ARG A 231 0.72 1.57 11.58
C ARG A 231 0.51 3.08 11.72
N GLU A 232 1.57 3.86 11.54
CA GLU A 232 1.53 5.31 11.79
C GLU A 232 1.05 6.12 10.59
N ILE A 233 1.28 5.62 9.37
CA ILE A 233 1.01 6.37 8.12
C ILE A 233 0.11 5.55 7.18
N HIS A 234 0.56 4.38 6.73
CA HIS A 234 -0.09 3.65 5.65
C HIS A 234 -1.50 3.18 6.02
N HIS A 235 -1.65 2.44 7.12
CA HIS A 235 -2.96 1.95 7.55
C HIS A 235 -3.94 3.06 7.96
N PRO A 236 -3.56 4.17 8.62
CA PRO A 236 -4.46 5.29 8.83
C PRO A 236 -5.01 5.89 7.53
N ASN A 237 -4.19 5.96 6.48
CA ASN A 237 -4.58 6.47 5.18
C ASN A 237 -5.49 5.50 4.42
N GLU A 238 -5.27 4.19 4.55
CA GLU A 238 -6.18 3.18 3.99
C GLU A 238 -7.54 3.14 4.69
N ILE A 239 -7.59 3.45 5.99
CA ILE A 239 -8.84 3.49 6.76
C ILE A 239 -9.67 4.72 6.40
N ALA A 240 -9.02 5.83 6.06
CA ALA A 240 -9.67 7.08 5.71
C ALA A 240 -10.38 7.00 4.37
#